data_c0bebc3400c3581945f1cd7337e73927
#
_entry.id   c0bebc3400c3581945f1cd7337e73927
#
_cell.length_a   1.000
_cell.length_b   1.000
_cell.length_c   1.000
_cell.angle_alpha   90.00
_cell.angle_beta   90.00
_cell.angle_gamma   90.00
#
_symmetry.space_group_name_H-M   'P 1'
#
loop_
_entity.id
_entity.type
_entity.pdbx_description
1 polymer ?
#
loop_
_entity_poly.entity_id
_entity_poly.type
_entity_poly.pdbx_seq_one_letter_code
_entity_poly.pdbx_strand_id
1 'polypeptide(L)'
;MTTHAAQPAPWLDTRRLPELSPRAAQRLQRCLQHPDAPTLSGRSGHHLDAAALSQLQIDKQLLLHPDSQWLTRFLDHCRRQVPRYRDYPWHLGFNALPYTSRQDLSSDVAAFVPTDIDPQRLIVFETSGTTGHPLRVPSLPLVAARYHCFHERIVGWHGIDLQTLPGDTGVMLVGDQQRCFTYASVLPYWDDKVLLKLNMNPADWPSAAARGRYLDKVKPLLITGDPRSLSTLLTVEFAHQPAAILSTSMTLLDGLKARLSQRFACPIINLYSMNEAGPIAACDGSGNGLRLVQNTLKVELLDRQGKAVPAGARGEITITGGFNPCMPLLRYRTGDYACLYQSPEGHQYLQQLDGRPPVRFHAAGRWLNNVDITHLMQPFELAQYQLHQQADGNLVLRLQGSTDEQALRRAIAGTFGQDCGLSIEPFPLGIDKLIQYTSDYPGAHEG
;
A
#
# COMPACT_ATOMS: atom_id res chain seq x y z
N MET A 1 -27.39 44.44 4.22
CA MET A 1 -26.46 43.66 3.38
C MET A 1 -26.69 42.19 3.63
N THR A 2 -27.50 41.60 2.79
CA THR A 2 -27.85 40.14 2.84
C THR A 2 -26.65 39.36 2.34
N THR A 3 -25.98 38.64 3.23
CA THR A 3 -24.96 37.66 2.88
C THR A 3 -25.62 36.56 2.07
N HIS A 4 -25.43 36.57 0.76
CA HIS A 4 -25.72 35.41 -0.08
C HIS A 4 -24.89 34.22 0.45
N ALA A 5 -25.53 33.28 1.11
CA ALA A 5 -24.95 31.95 1.34
C ALA A 5 -24.60 31.38 -0.03
N ALA A 6 -23.31 31.18 -0.29
CA ALA A 6 -22.85 30.55 -1.53
C ALA A 6 -23.58 29.20 -1.68
N GLN A 7 -24.27 29.01 -2.81
CA GLN A 7 -24.87 27.73 -3.12
C GLN A 7 -23.77 26.65 -3.06
N PRO A 8 -24.04 25.50 -2.38
CA PRO A 8 -23.07 24.42 -2.36
C PRO A 8 -22.76 23.99 -3.79
N ALA A 9 -21.48 23.81 -4.07
CA ALA A 9 -21.05 23.43 -5.41
C ALA A 9 -21.72 22.10 -5.83
N PRO A 10 -22.09 21.94 -7.14
CA PRO A 10 -22.88 20.81 -7.63
C PRO A 10 -22.29 19.41 -7.34
N TRP A 11 -20.98 19.34 -7.04
CA TRP A 11 -20.27 18.11 -6.71
C TRP A 11 -20.29 17.77 -5.21
N LEU A 12 -20.78 18.67 -4.35
CA LEU A 12 -20.92 18.45 -2.90
C LEU A 12 -22.23 17.69 -2.69
N ASP A 13 -22.19 16.37 -2.79
CA ASP A 13 -23.35 15.55 -2.45
C ASP A 13 -23.53 15.53 -0.93
N THR A 14 -24.42 16.42 -0.44
CA THR A 14 -24.74 16.54 0.99
C THR A 14 -25.31 15.26 1.59
N ARG A 15 -25.84 14.35 0.76
CA ARG A 15 -26.28 13.01 1.21
C ARG A 15 -25.13 12.09 1.55
N ARG A 16 -23.96 12.32 0.92
CA ARG A 16 -22.72 11.58 1.21
C ARG A 16 -21.87 12.25 2.27
N LEU A 17 -22.16 13.50 2.59
CA LEU A 17 -21.43 14.35 3.53
C LEU A 17 -22.39 14.95 4.58
N PRO A 18 -23.25 14.14 5.25
CA PRO A 18 -24.33 14.67 6.09
C PRO A 18 -23.83 15.49 7.28
N GLU A 19 -22.59 15.26 7.72
CA GLU A 19 -21.98 15.91 8.89
C GLU A 19 -20.82 16.84 8.52
N LEU A 20 -20.83 17.36 7.28
CA LEU A 20 -19.81 18.30 6.84
C LEU A 20 -19.90 19.61 7.64
N SER A 21 -18.91 19.88 8.48
CA SER A 21 -18.83 21.15 9.19
C SER A 21 -18.65 22.33 8.21
N PRO A 22 -19.08 23.55 8.56
CA PRO A 22 -18.81 24.73 7.74
C PRO A 22 -17.32 24.92 7.44
N ARG A 23 -16.43 24.56 8.38
CA ARG A 23 -14.98 24.62 8.24
C ARG A 23 -14.50 23.60 7.21
N ALA A 24 -14.97 22.36 7.28
CA ALA A 24 -14.66 21.32 6.31
C ALA A 24 -15.12 21.70 4.90
N ALA A 25 -16.35 22.20 4.77
CA ALA A 25 -16.88 22.69 3.49
C ALA A 25 -16.00 23.78 2.88
N GLN A 26 -15.58 24.76 3.69
CA GLN A 26 -14.71 25.83 3.23
C GLN A 26 -13.33 25.31 2.78
N ARG A 27 -12.75 24.36 3.51
CA ARG A 27 -11.45 23.75 3.16
C ARG A 27 -11.55 22.98 1.84
N LEU A 28 -12.57 22.14 1.68
CA LEU A 28 -12.85 21.43 0.42
C LEU A 28 -13.04 22.41 -0.74
N GLN A 29 -13.86 23.44 -0.55
CA GLN A 29 -14.12 24.43 -1.58
C GLN A 29 -12.84 25.12 -2.05
N ARG A 30 -11.95 25.49 -1.12
CA ARG A 30 -10.64 26.09 -1.47
C ARG A 30 -9.77 25.17 -2.32
N CYS A 31 -9.76 23.88 -2.05
CA CYS A 31 -9.02 22.91 -2.84
C CYS A 31 -9.63 22.72 -4.23
N LEU A 32 -10.95 22.59 -4.32
CA LEU A 32 -11.65 22.20 -5.54
C LEU A 32 -11.87 23.38 -6.52
N GLN A 33 -11.98 24.60 -6.01
CA GLN A 33 -12.17 25.82 -6.82
C GLN A 33 -10.86 26.56 -7.11
N HIS A 34 -9.71 25.97 -6.75
CA HIS A 34 -8.43 26.59 -7.08
C HIS A 34 -8.23 26.59 -8.61
N PRO A 35 -7.75 27.69 -9.23
CA PRO A 35 -7.60 27.77 -10.69
C PRO A 35 -6.60 26.75 -11.26
N ASP A 36 -5.67 26.28 -10.43
CA ASP A 36 -4.71 25.22 -10.78
C ASP A 36 -5.16 23.83 -10.34
N ALA A 37 -6.40 23.66 -9.82
CA ALA A 37 -6.88 22.34 -9.40
C ALA A 37 -6.94 21.39 -10.60
N PRO A 38 -6.62 20.10 -10.38
CA PRO A 38 -6.77 19.09 -11.42
C PRO A 38 -8.25 18.78 -11.66
N THR A 39 -8.53 18.15 -12.79
CA THR A 39 -9.84 17.54 -13.04
C THR A 39 -10.00 16.33 -12.11
N LEU A 40 -10.98 16.40 -11.23
CA LEU A 40 -11.33 15.28 -10.38
C LEU A 40 -12.48 14.47 -11.00
N SER A 41 -12.55 13.18 -10.70
CA SER A 41 -13.58 12.28 -11.26
C SER A 41 -15.01 12.54 -10.72
N GLY A 42 -15.22 13.64 -10.02
CA GLY A 42 -16.52 14.15 -9.57
C GLY A 42 -17.14 13.39 -8.40
N ARG A 43 -16.42 12.44 -7.80
CA ARG A 43 -16.85 11.73 -6.60
C ARG A 43 -16.09 12.28 -5.40
N SER A 44 -16.81 12.80 -4.41
CA SER A 44 -16.23 12.97 -3.07
C SER A 44 -15.91 11.60 -2.48
N GLY A 45 -14.84 11.51 -1.70
CA GLY A 45 -14.57 10.31 -0.90
C GLY A 45 -15.75 10.03 0.05
N HIS A 46 -15.85 8.80 0.53
CA HIS A 46 -16.92 8.40 1.43
C HIS A 46 -16.78 9.05 2.80
N HIS A 47 -17.91 9.37 3.40
CA HIS A 47 -18.01 10.05 4.69
C HIS A 47 -18.33 9.12 5.83
N LEU A 48 -17.82 9.48 7.01
CA LEU A 48 -18.19 8.87 8.27
C LEU A 48 -19.35 9.67 8.86
N ASP A 49 -20.44 8.97 9.21
CA ASP A 49 -21.48 9.49 10.07
C ASP A 49 -21.03 9.48 11.55
N ALA A 50 -21.80 10.06 12.46
CA ALA A 50 -21.48 10.14 13.88
C ALA A 50 -21.28 8.75 14.51
N ALA A 51 -22.04 7.75 14.08
CA ALA A 51 -21.91 6.38 14.57
C ALA A 51 -20.56 5.76 14.13
N ALA A 52 -20.19 5.95 12.87
CA ALA A 52 -18.91 5.48 12.36
C ALA A 52 -17.70 6.21 13.00
N LEU A 53 -17.83 7.52 13.30
CA LEU A 53 -16.82 8.26 14.04
C LEU A 53 -16.62 7.72 15.46
N SER A 54 -17.74 7.44 16.18
CA SER A 54 -17.69 6.83 17.49
C SER A 54 -17.07 5.43 17.43
N GLN A 55 -17.43 4.63 16.43
CA GLN A 55 -16.84 3.31 16.22
C GLN A 55 -15.34 3.40 15.92
N LEU A 56 -14.88 4.39 15.15
CA LEU A 56 -13.46 4.59 14.85
C LEU A 56 -12.62 4.81 16.11
N GLN A 57 -13.14 5.53 17.12
CA GLN A 57 -12.44 5.73 18.38
C GLN A 57 -12.25 4.41 19.15
N ILE A 58 -13.29 3.56 19.15
CA ILE A 58 -13.21 2.22 19.75
C ILE A 58 -12.22 1.37 18.98
N ASP A 59 -12.32 1.36 17.66
CA ASP A 59 -11.43 0.60 16.77
C ASP A 59 -9.97 1.00 16.94
N LYS A 60 -9.68 2.30 17.08
CA LYS A 60 -8.33 2.80 17.31
C LYS A 60 -7.70 2.16 18.53
N GLN A 61 -8.44 2.08 19.63
CA GLN A 61 -7.96 1.44 20.86
C GLN A 61 -7.73 -0.06 20.66
N LEU A 62 -8.68 -0.77 20.05
CA LEU A 62 -8.57 -2.20 19.84
C LEU A 62 -7.45 -2.60 18.87
N LEU A 63 -7.27 -1.84 17.77
CA LEU A 63 -6.27 -2.13 16.75
C LEU A 63 -4.84 -1.82 17.22
N LEU A 64 -4.66 -0.76 18.02
CA LEU A 64 -3.34 -0.34 18.49
C LEU A 64 -2.96 -0.95 19.84
N HIS A 65 -3.94 -1.23 20.70
CA HIS A 65 -3.76 -1.72 22.06
C HIS A 65 -4.70 -2.90 22.37
N PRO A 66 -4.61 -4.02 21.63
CA PRO A 66 -5.46 -5.16 21.87
C PRO A 66 -5.13 -5.80 23.22
N ASP A 67 -6.16 -6.34 23.87
CA ASP A 67 -5.95 -7.23 25.01
C ASP A 67 -5.52 -8.64 24.54
N SER A 68 -5.15 -9.50 25.48
CA SER A 68 -4.71 -10.88 25.21
C SER A 68 -5.78 -11.77 24.58
N GLN A 69 -7.05 -11.37 24.64
CA GLN A 69 -8.19 -12.16 24.14
C GLN A 69 -8.63 -11.76 22.72
N TRP A 70 -7.94 -10.80 22.07
CA TRP A 70 -8.36 -10.29 20.75
C TRP A 70 -8.49 -11.40 19.71
N LEU A 71 -7.52 -12.33 19.66
CA LEU A 71 -7.53 -13.43 18.69
C LEU A 71 -8.70 -14.38 18.95
N THR A 72 -8.97 -14.74 20.20
CA THR A 72 -10.10 -15.59 20.58
C THR A 72 -11.43 -14.99 20.14
N ARG A 73 -11.64 -13.68 20.42
CA ARG A 73 -12.85 -12.98 19.96
C ARG A 73 -12.95 -12.89 18.45
N PHE A 74 -11.83 -12.64 17.77
CA PHE A 74 -11.79 -12.61 16.31
C PHE A 74 -12.14 -13.97 15.69
N LEU A 75 -11.59 -15.06 16.20
CA LEU A 75 -11.89 -16.41 15.73
C LEU A 75 -13.36 -16.80 15.99
N ASP A 76 -13.91 -16.42 17.14
CA ASP A 76 -15.31 -16.65 17.45
C ASP A 76 -16.24 -15.87 16.51
N HIS A 77 -15.93 -14.60 16.20
CA HIS A 77 -16.64 -13.83 15.19
C HIS A 77 -16.56 -14.48 13.80
N CYS A 78 -15.37 -14.89 13.34
CA CYS A 78 -15.18 -15.59 12.07
C CYS A 78 -16.07 -16.84 11.99
N ARG A 79 -16.06 -17.67 13.05
CA ARG A 79 -16.86 -18.89 13.13
C ARG A 79 -18.36 -18.62 13.03
N ARG A 80 -18.86 -17.59 13.72
CA ARG A 80 -20.30 -17.32 13.80
C ARG A 80 -20.82 -16.54 12.59
N GLN A 81 -20.05 -15.57 12.11
CA GLN A 81 -20.56 -14.56 11.17
C GLN A 81 -20.11 -14.77 9.74
N VAL A 82 -18.95 -15.39 9.50
CA VAL A 82 -18.42 -15.53 8.13
C VAL A 82 -18.85 -16.87 7.52
N PRO A 83 -19.69 -16.87 6.47
CA PRO A 83 -20.21 -18.10 5.87
C PRO A 83 -19.11 -19.10 5.48
N ARG A 84 -18.03 -18.61 4.86
CA ARG A 84 -16.90 -19.45 4.41
C ARG A 84 -16.24 -20.26 5.52
N TYR A 85 -16.26 -19.73 6.75
CA TYR A 85 -15.53 -20.32 7.86
C TYR A 85 -16.40 -21.20 8.76
N ARG A 86 -17.72 -21.28 8.56
CA ARG A 86 -18.65 -22.02 9.45
C ARG A 86 -18.29 -23.49 9.61
N ASP A 87 -17.95 -24.14 8.50
CA ASP A 87 -17.73 -25.58 8.46
C ASP A 87 -16.24 -25.97 8.68
N TYR A 88 -15.42 -25.02 9.14
CA TYR A 88 -14.04 -25.32 9.46
C TYR A 88 -13.93 -26.22 10.69
N PRO A 89 -12.85 -27.00 10.83
CA PRO A 89 -12.67 -27.94 11.94
C PRO A 89 -12.22 -27.22 13.22
N TRP A 90 -13.05 -26.31 13.74
CA TRP A 90 -12.76 -25.45 14.89
C TRP A 90 -12.38 -26.22 16.17
N HIS A 91 -12.89 -27.47 16.32
CA HIS A 91 -12.59 -28.32 17.46
C HIS A 91 -11.13 -28.81 17.50
N LEU A 92 -10.42 -28.76 16.38
CA LEU A 92 -9.01 -29.16 16.29
C LEU A 92 -8.02 -28.02 16.62
N GLY A 93 -8.53 -26.81 16.89
CA GLY A 93 -7.74 -25.63 17.23
C GLY A 93 -7.19 -24.87 16.01
N PHE A 94 -6.60 -23.70 16.27
CA PHE A 94 -6.18 -22.73 15.25
C PHE A 94 -5.26 -23.34 14.17
N ASN A 95 -4.26 -24.12 14.57
CA ASN A 95 -3.24 -24.65 13.64
C ASN A 95 -3.80 -25.68 12.64
N ALA A 96 -4.97 -26.26 12.93
CA ALA A 96 -5.65 -27.20 12.05
C ALA A 96 -6.64 -26.52 11.09
N LEU A 97 -6.89 -25.22 11.24
CA LEU A 97 -7.80 -24.49 10.35
C LEU A 97 -7.20 -24.41 8.95
N PRO A 98 -8.01 -24.61 7.90
CA PRO A 98 -7.56 -24.47 6.51
C PRO A 98 -7.00 -23.08 6.20
N TYR A 99 -6.10 -23.03 5.25
CA TYR A 99 -5.63 -21.77 4.68
C TYR A 99 -6.67 -21.20 3.71
N THR A 100 -6.70 -19.89 3.58
CA THR A 100 -7.38 -19.18 2.50
C THR A 100 -6.36 -18.57 1.55
N SER A 101 -6.73 -18.46 0.28
CA SER A 101 -5.88 -17.90 -0.77
C SER A 101 -6.58 -16.75 -1.48
N ARG A 102 -5.82 -16.00 -2.27
CA ARG A 102 -6.40 -14.98 -3.16
C ARG A 102 -7.43 -15.58 -4.13
N GLN A 103 -7.21 -16.82 -4.59
CA GLN A 103 -8.15 -17.51 -5.47
C GLN A 103 -9.48 -17.81 -4.76
N ASP A 104 -9.44 -18.23 -3.49
CA ASP A 104 -10.66 -18.43 -2.70
C ASP A 104 -11.46 -17.13 -2.57
N LEU A 105 -10.80 -16.01 -2.25
CA LEU A 105 -11.43 -14.69 -2.17
C LEU A 105 -12.01 -14.24 -3.51
N SER A 106 -11.31 -14.50 -4.63
CA SER A 106 -11.77 -14.05 -5.96
C SER A 106 -12.89 -14.92 -6.53
N SER A 107 -12.98 -16.19 -6.12
CA SER A 107 -14.00 -17.13 -6.61
C SER A 107 -15.38 -16.85 -5.98
N ASP A 108 -15.43 -16.49 -4.71
CA ASP A 108 -16.68 -16.18 -3.99
C ASP A 108 -16.41 -15.20 -2.84
N VAL A 109 -16.26 -13.92 -3.18
CA VAL A 109 -16.02 -12.89 -2.16
C VAL A 109 -17.20 -12.74 -1.18
N ALA A 110 -18.42 -13.04 -1.61
CA ALA A 110 -19.60 -12.90 -0.77
C ALA A 110 -19.59 -13.87 0.42
N ALA A 111 -19.01 -15.06 0.25
CA ALA A 111 -18.86 -16.02 1.33
C ALA A 111 -17.92 -15.55 2.46
N PHE A 112 -17.09 -14.54 2.21
CA PHE A 112 -16.19 -13.94 3.20
C PHE A 112 -16.75 -12.72 3.91
N VAL A 113 -17.90 -12.19 3.43
CA VAL A 113 -18.58 -11.07 4.09
C VAL A 113 -19.36 -11.56 5.30
N PRO A 114 -19.11 -11.00 6.51
CA PRO A 114 -19.88 -11.38 7.70
C PRO A 114 -21.36 -11.09 7.55
N THR A 115 -22.20 -11.96 8.12
CA THR A 115 -23.67 -11.86 8.03
C THR A 115 -24.26 -10.71 8.86
N ASP A 116 -23.50 -10.13 9.76
CA ASP A 116 -23.86 -8.94 10.55
C ASP A 116 -23.50 -7.62 9.85
N ILE A 117 -22.92 -7.67 8.64
CA ILE A 117 -22.68 -6.50 7.80
C ILE A 117 -23.85 -6.29 6.83
N ASP A 118 -24.41 -5.08 6.80
CA ASP A 118 -25.42 -4.71 5.83
C ASP A 118 -24.81 -4.56 4.42
N PRO A 119 -25.19 -5.43 3.46
CA PRO A 119 -24.65 -5.39 2.10
C PRO A 119 -24.90 -4.06 1.36
N GLN A 120 -25.96 -3.33 1.71
CA GLN A 120 -26.31 -2.05 1.06
C GLN A 120 -25.35 -0.92 1.43
N ARG A 121 -24.60 -1.07 2.52
CA ARG A 121 -23.57 -0.12 2.98
C ARG A 121 -22.21 -0.38 2.40
N LEU A 122 -22.01 -1.51 1.71
CA LEU A 122 -20.70 -1.89 1.19
C LEU A 122 -20.28 -1.01 0.02
N ILE A 123 -19.00 -0.69 0.05
CA ILE A 123 -18.24 -0.16 -1.06
C ILE A 123 -17.32 -1.28 -1.54
N VAL A 124 -17.20 -1.46 -2.85
CA VAL A 124 -16.30 -2.47 -3.41
C VAL A 124 -15.15 -1.79 -4.12
N PHE A 125 -13.93 -2.10 -3.69
CA PHE A 125 -12.72 -1.72 -4.38
C PHE A 125 -12.22 -2.88 -5.24
N GLU A 126 -11.76 -2.58 -6.46
CA GLU A 126 -11.08 -3.56 -7.30
C GLU A 126 -9.58 -3.33 -7.21
N THR A 127 -8.83 -4.42 -6.95
CA THR A 127 -7.36 -4.36 -6.98
C THR A 127 -6.87 -4.53 -8.41
N SER A 128 -5.81 -3.81 -8.78
CA SER A 128 -5.09 -4.06 -10.04
C SER A 128 -4.39 -5.42 -9.96
N GLY A 129 -5.09 -6.50 -10.31
CA GLY A 129 -4.53 -7.85 -10.29
C GLY A 129 -3.47 -8.03 -11.37
N THR A 130 -2.22 -8.30 -10.98
CA THR A 130 -1.13 -8.66 -11.92
C THR A 130 -1.35 -10.02 -12.60
N THR A 131 -2.32 -10.80 -12.15
CA THR A 131 -2.68 -12.15 -12.67
C THR A 131 -3.89 -12.12 -13.59
N GLY A 132 -4.35 -10.93 -14.03
CA GLY A 132 -5.50 -10.81 -14.93
C GLY A 132 -6.88 -10.90 -14.26
N HIS A 133 -6.96 -11.26 -12.97
CA HIS A 133 -8.20 -11.31 -12.21
C HIS A 133 -8.15 -10.31 -11.05
N PRO A 134 -8.83 -9.15 -11.15
CA PRO A 134 -8.91 -8.19 -10.05
C PRO A 134 -9.65 -8.82 -8.86
N LEU A 135 -9.11 -8.65 -7.66
CA LEU A 135 -9.81 -9.01 -6.45
C LEU A 135 -10.77 -7.88 -6.08
N ARG A 136 -12.02 -8.24 -5.87
CA ARG A 136 -13.02 -7.33 -5.29
C ARG A 136 -12.91 -7.37 -3.78
N VAL A 137 -12.69 -6.20 -3.19
CA VAL A 137 -12.56 -6.04 -1.73
C VAL A 137 -13.77 -5.28 -1.21
N PRO A 138 -14.75 -5.96 -0.58
CA PRO A 138 -15.84 -5.30 0.10
C PRO A 138 -15.31 -4.49 1.28
N SER A 139 -15.84 -3.31 1.48
CA SER A 139 -15.32 -2.35 2.46
C SER A 139 -16.42 -1.41 2.97
N LEU A 140 -16.09 -0.60 3.96
CA LEU A 140 -16.91 0.50 4.49
C LEU A 140 -16.06 1.77 4.56
N PRO A 141 -16.66 2.98 4.60
CA PRO A 141 -15.93 4.22 4.84
C PRO A 141 -15.03 4.16 6.09
N LEU A 142 -15.49 3.47 7.13
CA LEU A 142 -14.75 3.23 8.37
C LEU A 142 -13.39 2.55 8.14
N VAL A 143 -13.30 1.63 7.17
CA VAL A 143 -12.03 0.93 6.85
C VAL A 143 -11.00 1.91 6.32
N ALA A 144 -11.40 2.83 5.44
CA ALA A 144 -10.50 3.89 4.96
C ALA A 144 -10.02 4.80 6.10
N ALA A 145 -10.89 5.09 7.06
CA ALA A 145 -10.52 5.90 8.23
C ALA A 145 -9.53 5.19 9.17
N ARG A 146 -9.60 3.87 9.29
CA ARG A 146 -8.65 3.07 10.09
C ARG A 146 -7.20 3.22 9.63
N TYR A 147 -6.96 3.50 8.32
CA TYR A 147 -5.61 3.78 7.83
C TYR A 147 -4.93 4.93 8.58
N HIS A 148 -5.69 5.96 8.96
CA HIS A 148 -5.13 7.09 9.69
C HIS A 148 -4.52 6.69 11.03
N CYS A 149 -5.14 5.78 11.77
CA CYS A 149 -4.61 5.28 13.05
C CYS A 149 -3.22 4.67 12.88
N PHE A 150 -3.01 3.97 11.75
CA PHE A 150 -1.71 3.37 11.45
C PHE A 150 -0.73 4.37 10.86
N HIS A 151 -1.19 5.36 10.09
CA HIS A 151 -0.33 6.46 9.64
C HIS A 151 0.22 7.24 10.83
N GLU A 152 -0.61 7.59 11.83
CA GLU A 152 -0.15 8.22 13.08
C GLU A 152 0.94 7.38 13.76
N ARG A 153 0.67 6.09 13.92
CA ARG A 153 1.61 5.16 14.55
C ARG A 153 2.95 5.09 13.80
N ILE A 154 2.88 4.92 12.47
CA ILE A 154 4.06 4.78 11.62
C ILE A 154 4.92 6.04 11.66
N VAL A 155 4.33 7.21 11.46
CA VAL A 155 5.11 8.46 11.48
C VAL A 155 5.57 8.84 12.89
N GLY A 156 4.83 8.41 13.92
CA GLY A 156 5.23 8.54 15.32
C GLY A 156 6.55 7.81 15.62
N TRP A 157 6.86 6.70 14.97
CA TRP A 157 8.18 6.04 15.08
C TRP A 157 9.33 6.92 14.59
N HIS A 158 9.03 7.91 13.74
CA HIS A 158 9.99 8.90 13.22
C HIS A 158 9.92 10.25 13.95
N GLY A 159 9.30 10.28 15.14
CA GLY A 159 9.19 11.50 15.98
C GLY A 159 8.19 12.53 15.51
N ILE A 160 7.27 12.17 14.61
CA ILE A 160 6.25 13.07 14.05
C ILE A 160 4.91 12.85 14.77
N ASP A 161 4.39 13.89 15.42
CA ASP A 161 3.04 13.91 15.97
C ASP A 161 2.09 14.62 14.99
N LEU A 162 1.29 13.83 14.28
CA LEU A 162 0.36 14.35 13.27
C LEU A 162 -0.71 15.27 13.86
N GLN A 163 -1.07 15.08 15.13
CA GLN A 163 -2.16 15.85 15.75
C GLN A 163 -1.75 17.31 15.99
N THR A 164 -0.46 17.55 16.21
CA THR A 164 0.07 18.89 16.49
C THR A 164 0.42 19.67 15.21
N LEU A 165 0.47 19.02 14.03
CA LEU A 165 0.89 19.67 12.80
C LEU A 165 -0.18 20.63 12.26
N PRO A 166 0.17 21.89 12.00
CA PRO A 166 -0.74 22.86 11.40
C PRO A 166 -0.94 22.56 9.91
N GLY A 167 -2.11 22.87 9.40
CA GLY A 167 -2.43 22.75 7.96
C GLY A 167 -3.86 22.29 7.71
N ASP A 168 -4.36 22.58 6.50
CA ASP A 168 -5.71 22.27 6.09
C ASP A 168 -5.82 20.94 5.33
N THR A 169 -4.72 20.45 4.72
CA THR A 169 -4.68 19.19 3.98
C THR A 169 -3.86 18.15 4.75
N GLY A 170 -4.51 17.11 5.21
CA GLY A 170 -3.90 16.05 6.00
C GLY A 170 -3.11 15.07 5.13
N VAL A 171 -3.78 14.43 4.19
CA VAL A 171 -3.19 13.36 3.36
C VAL A 171 -3.41 13.64 1.88
N MET A 172 -2.38 13.43 1.08
CA MET A 172 -2.46 13.37 -0.37
C MET A 172 -2.04 11.99 -0.87
N LEU A 173 -2.98 11.27 -1.48
CA LEU A 173 -2.73 10.04 -2.21
C LEU A 173 -2.33 10.40 -3.65
N VAL A 174 -1.15 9.98 -4.07
CA VAL A 174 -0.61 10.29 -5.41
C VAL A 174 -0.69 9.07 -6.29
N GLY A 175 -1.27 9.22 -7.48
CA GLY A 175 -1.21 8.28 -8.58
C GLY A 175 -0.54 8.91 -9.81
N ASP A 176 0.00 8.07 -10.70
CA ASP A 176 0.45 8.48 -12.03
C ASP A 176 0.02 7.41 -13.03
N GLN A 177 -1.22 7.50 -13.47
CA GLN A 177 -1.90 6.50 -14.31
C GLN A 177 -2.63 7.18 -15.46
N GLN A 178 -2.86 6.47 -16.56
CA GLN A 178 -3.69 6.96 -17.66
C GLN A 178 -5.15 7.17 -17.23
N ARG A 179 -5.64 6.32 -16.34
CA ARG A 179 -6.96 6.44 -15.71
C ARG A 179 -6.82 6.24 -14.21
N CYS A 180 -7.08 7.28 -13.46
CA CYS A 180 -7.05 7.27 -12.01
C CYS A 180 -8.36 7.79 -11.47
N PHE A 181 -8.92 7.08 -10.49
CA PHE A 181 -10.03 7.61 -9.72
C PHE A 181 -9.51 8.66 -8.76
N THR A 182 -9.89 9.92 -8.95
CA THR A 182 -9.44 11.07 -8.17
C THR A 182 -10.60 11.72 -7.43
N TYR A 183 -10.35 12.18 -6.21
CA TYR A 183 -11.37 12.79 -5.36
C TYR A 183 -10.76 13.68 -4.28
N ALA A 184 -11.60 14.52 -3.70
CA ALA A 184 -11.31 15.21 -2.45
C ALA A 184 -12.32 14.76 -1.39
N SER A 185 -11.88 14.62 -0.14
CA SER A 185 -12.70 14.25 1.01
C SER A 185 -12.22 14.98 2.26
N VAL A 186 -12.86 14.72 3.38
CA VAL A 186 -12.52 15.32 4.69
C VAL A 186 -12.21 14.21 5.68
N LEU A 187 -11.34 14.50 6.62
CA LEU A 187 -10.93 13.66 7.73
C LEU A 187 -11.50 14.24 9.04
N PRO A 188 -12.79 14.00 9.37
CA PRO A 188 -13.43 14.62 10.53
C PRO A 188 -12.80 14.21 11.85
N TYR A 189 -12.18 13.04 11.88
CA TYR A 189 -11.41 12.53 13.02
C TYR A 189 -10.00 13.15 13.16
N TRP A 190 -9.60 14.00 12.21
CA TRP A 190 -8.35 14.76 12.22
C TRP A 190 -8.61 16.24 11.89
N ASP A 191 -9.36 16.90 12.75
CA ASP A 191 -9.63 18.33 12.71
C ASP A 191 -10.18 18.82 11.34
N ASP A 192 -11.04 18.03 10.71
CA ASP A 192 -11.62 18.34 9.39
C ASP A 192 -10.57 18.63 8.28
N LYS A 193 -9.38 18.05 8.38
CA LYS A 193 -8.36 18.20 7.33
C LYS A 193 -8.83 17.55 6.03
N VAL A 194 -8.38 18.09 4.91
CA VAL A 194 -8.72 17.56 3.58
C VAL A 194 -7.84 16.33 3.29
N LEU A 195 -8.46 15.33 2.67
CA LEU A 195 -7.81 14.22 1.99
C LEU A 195 -7.97 14.42 0.49
N LEU A 196 -6.86 14.39 -0.24
CA LEU A 196 -6.83 14.49 -1.70
C LEU A 196 -6.31 13.18 -2.30
N LYS A 197 -7.00 12.65 -3.30
CA LYS A 197 -6.44 11.64 -4.19
C LYS A 197 -6.28 12.27 -5.57
N LEU A 198 -5.02 12.45 -5.99
CA LEU A 198 -4.64 13.16 -7.19
C LEU A 198 -3.89 12.24 -8.15
N ASN A 199 -4.08 12.47 -9.45
CA ASN A 199 -3.29 11.87 -10.51
C ASN A 199 -2.26 12.88 -11.03
N MET A 200 -0.99 12.47 -11.09
CA MET A 200 0.07 13.32 -11.60
C MET A 200 0.17 13.34 -13.13
N ASN A 201 -0.65 12.56 -13.83
CA ASN A 201 -0.72 12.58 -15.28
C ASN A 201 -1.00 14.03 -15.77
N PRO A 202 -0.16 14.60 -16.66
CA PRO A 202 -0.34 15.96 -17.14
C PRO A 202 -1.71 16.26 -17.76
N ALA A 203 -2.37 15.25 -18.32
CA ALA A 203 -3.69 15.42 -18.97
C ALA A 203 -4.81 15.81 -17.98
N ASP A 204 -4.63 15.55 -16.67
CA ASP A 204 -5.63 15.87 -15.65
C ASP A 204 -5.49 17.31 -15.11
N TRP A 205 -4.49 18.07 -15.58
CA TRP A 205 -4.14 19.39 -15.07
C TRP A 205 -4.31 20.49 -16.11
N PRO A 206 -4.65 21.74 -15.72
CA PRO A 206 -4.75 22.86 -16.64
C PRO A 206 -3.44 23.16 -17.40
N SER A 207 -2.30 22.89 -16.76
CA SER A 207 -0.96 22.98 -17.36
C SER A 207 0.07 22.19 -16.52
N ALA A 208 1.25 21.93 -17.08
CA ALA A 208 2.33 21.26 -16.35
C ALA A 208 2.74 22.04 -15.08
N ALA A 209 2.81 23.37 -15.13
CA ALA A 209 3.16 24.21 -13.99
C ALA A 209 2.02 24.32 -12.95
N ALA A 210 0.77 24.05 -13.31
CA ALA A 210 -0.36 24.05 -12.39
C ALA A 210 -0.18 23.02 -11.27
N ARG A 211 0.43 21.88 -11.56
CA ARG A 211 0.73 20.85 -10.55
C ARG A 211 1.50 21.41 -9.36
N GLY A 212 2.61 22.08 -9.63
CA GLY A 212 3.46 22.64 -8.58
C GLY A 212 2.77 23.74 -7.79
N ARG A 213 2.13 24.69 -8.47
CA ARG A 213 1.39 25.79 -7.80
C ARG A 213 0.25 25.26 -6.93
N TYR A 214 -0.44 24.22 -7.39
CA TYR A 214 -1.49 23.59 -6.60
C TYR A 214 -0.93 22.90 -5.36
N LEU A 215 0.17 22.15 -5.49
CA LEU A 215 0.83 21.49 -4.35
C LEU A 215 1.33 22.49 -3.31
N ASP A 216 1.88 23.62 -3.74
CA ASP A 216 2.27 24.74 -2.86
C ASP A 216 1.08 25.42 -2.17
N LYS A 217 -0.10 25.32 -2.75
CA LYS A 217 -1.33 25.87 -2.17
C LYS A 217 -1.94 24.92 -1.14
N VAL A 218 -2.10 23.65 -1.50
CA VAL A 218 -2.80 22.69 -0.63
C VAL A 218 -1.93 22.15 0.50
N LYS A 219 -0.61 22.14 0.34
CA LYS A 219 0.40 21.81 1.37
C LYS A 219 0.06 20.56 2.18
N PRO A 220 0.01 19.38 1.57
CA PRO A 220 -0.35 18.15 2.27
C PRO A 220 0.68 17.81 3.36
N LEU A 221 0.20 17.46 4.57
CA LEU A 221 1.08 17.04 5.66
C LEU A 221 1.72 15.68 5.39
N LEU A 222 0.95 14.74 4.86
CA LEU A 222 1.44 13.44 4.43
C LEU A 222 1.20 13.26 2.93
N ILE A 223 2.19 12.68 2.26
CA ILE A 223 2.04 12.20 0.88
C ILE A 223 2.19 10.68 0.91
N THR A 224 1.31 9.96 0.20
CA THR A 224 1.41 8.52 0.04
C THR A 224 1.19 8.14 -1.41
N GLY A 225 1.95 7.17 -1.90
CA GLY A 225 1.88 6.70 -3.29
C GLY A 225 2.79 5.50 -3.53
N ASP A 226 2.71 4.94 -4.71
CA ASP A 226 3.69 3.96 -5.16
C ASP A 226 5.00 4.64 -5.63
N PRO A 227 6.12 3.91 -5.72
CA PRO A 227 7.41 4.47 -6.14
C PRO A 227 7.36 5.22 -7.49
N ARG A 228 6.55 4.75 -8.44
CA ARG A 228 6.38 5.40 -9.74
C ARG A 228 5.72 6.77 -9.59
N SER A 229 4.60 6.81 -8.87
CA SER A 229 3.87 8.06 -8.61
C SER A 229 4.71 9.05 -7.80
N LEU A 230 5.48 8.55 -6.83
CA LEU A 230 6.40 9.37 -6.05
C LEU A 230 7.59 9.88 -6.89
N SER A 231 8.11 9.08 -7.84
CA SER A 231 9.17 9.53 -8.73
C SER A 231 8.72 10.68 -9.65
N THR A 232 7.44 10.69 -10.05
CA THR A 232 6.87 11.79 -10.83
C THR A 232 6.87 13.10 -10.05
N LEU A 233 6.72 13.09 -8.73
CA LEU A 233 6.85 14.30 -7.91
C LEU A 233 8.23 14.95 -8.00
N LEU A 234 9.29 14.18 -8.27
CA LEU A 234 10.64 14.71 -8.47
C LEU A 234 10.76 15.57 -9.75
N THR A 235 9.83 15.42 -10.67
CA THR A 235 9.77 16.18 -11.93
C THR A 235 8.87 17.41 -11.85
N VAL A 236 8.17 17.60 -10.71
CA VAL A 236 7.26 18.71 -10.48
C VAL A 236 7.95 19.76 -9.62
N GLU A 237 8.02 20.99 -10.12
CA GLU A 237 8.59 22.12 -9.38
C GLU A 237 7.56 22.67 -8.39
N PHE A 238 7.82 22.52 -7.08
CA PHE A 238 7.08 23.13 -5.97
C PHE A 238 7.96 23.22 -4.72
N ALA A 239 7.62 24.15 -3.83
CA ALA A 239 8.44 24.45 -2.64
C ALA A 239 8.02 23.70 -1.39
N HIS A 240 6.75 23.24 -1.33
CA HIS A 240 6.21 22.61 -0.14
C HIS A 240 6.97 21.32 0.25
N GLN A 241 7.22 21.17 1.54
CA GLN A 241 7.82 19.99 2.15
C GLN A 241 6.79 19.30 3.07
N PRO A 242 6.38 18.06 2.80
CA PRO A 242 5.50 17.31 3.68
C PRO A 242 6.24 16.88 4.96
N ALA A 243 5.50 16.56 6.02
CA ALA A 243 6.07 16.01 7.24
C ALA A 243 6.64 14.60 7.03
N ALA A 244 6.02 13.79 6.19
CA ALA A 244 6.53 12.47 5.78
C ALA A 244 5.94 12.04 4.42
N ILE A 245 6.64 11.13 3.76
CA ILE A 245 6.18 10.42 2.55
C ILE A 245 6.13 8.92 2.83
N LEU A 246 4.99 8.28 2.55
CA LEU A 246 4.81 6.84 2.67
C LEU A 246 4.78 6.20 1.28
N SER A 247 5.71 5.30 1.02
CA SER A 247 5.75 4.52 -0.23
C SER A 247 5.06 3.17 -0.03
N THR A 248 4.11 2.84 -0.90
CA THR A 248 3.26 1.65 -0.80
C THR A 248 3.23 0.85 -2.09
N SER A 249 2.63 -0.33 -2.05
CA SER A 249 2.23 -1.14 -3.22
C SER A 249 3.35 -1.78 -4.03
N MET A 250 4.57 -1.27 -3.96
CA MET A 250 5.74 -1.76 -4.70
C MET A 250 7.00 -1.61 -3.84
N THR A 251 8.04 -2.34 -4.17
CA THR A 251 9.35 -2.18 -3.52
C THR A 251 9.93 -0.81 -3.81
N LEU A 252 10.22 -0.05 -2.75
CA LEU A 252 10.94 1.21 -2.83
C LEU A 252 12.45 0.93 -2.81
N LEU A 253 13.14 1.26 -3.91
CA LEU A 253 14.60 1.12 -4.00
C LEU A 253 15.32 2.22 -3.23
N ASP A 254 16.47 1.90 -2.65
CA ASP A 254 17.24 2.84 -1.83
C ASP A 254 17.72 4.06 -2.62
N GLY A 255 18.08 3.90 -3.89
CA GLY A 255 18.41 5.01 -4.77
C GLY A 255 17.28 6.03 -4.91
N LEU A 256 16.06 5.57 -5.20
CA LEU A 256 14.89 6.44 -5.28
C LEU A 256 14.53 7.04 -3.92
N LYS A 257 14.62 6.24 -2.84
CA LYS A 257 14.40 6.70 -1.47
C LYS A 257 15.34 7.84 -1.09
N ALA A 258 16.64 7.69 -1.39
CA ALA A 258 17.65 8.72 -1.12
C ALA A 258 17.35 10.01 -1.88
N ARG A 259 16.97 9.93 -3.14
CA ARG A 259 16.61 11.09 -3.96
C ARG A 259 15.36 11.80 -3.46
N LEU A 260 14.31 11.06 -3.09
CA LEU A 260 13.11 11.62 -2.45
C LEU A 260 13.46 12.31 -1.13
N SER A 261 14.29 11.69 -0.30
CA SER A 261 14.74 12.26 0.98
C SER A 261 15.53 13.55 0.77
N GLN A 262 16.44 13.59 -0.20
CA GLN A 262 17.17 14.80 -0.57
C GLN A 262 16.24 15.92 -1.04
N ARG A 263 15.24 15.60 -1.87
CA ARG A 263 14.32 16.59 -2.42
C ARG A 263 13.36 17.15 -1.37
N PHE A 264 12.83 16.30 -0.48
CA PHE A 264 11.74 16.67 0.43
C PHE A 264 12.21 16.92 1.87
N ALA A 265 13.44 16.56 2.21
CA ALA A 265 14.02 16.74 3.55
C ALA A 265 13.13 16.18 4.67
N CYS A 266 12.38 15.10 4.41
CA CYS A 266 11.48 14.44 5.36
C CYS A 266 11.70 12.91 5.34
N PRO A 267 11.20 12.17 6.35
CA PRO A 267 11.21 10.72 6.32
C PRO A 267 10.47 10.14 5.11
N ILE A 268 11.15 9.25 4.39
CA ILE A 268 10.58 8.44 3.29
C ILE A 268 10.43 7.03 3.83
N ILE A 269 9.18 6.63 4.07
CA ILE A 269 8.82 5.43 4.83
C ILE A 269 8.29 4.36 3.88
N ASN A 270 8.96 3.22 3.80
CA ASN A 270 8.45 2.06 3.06
C ASN A 270 7.37 1.35 3.88
N LEU A 271 6.19 1.16 3.29
CA LEU A 271 5.01 0.57 3.91
C LEU A 271 4.52 -0.63 3.10
N TYR A 272 4.61 -1.81 3.67
CA TYR A 272 3.98 -3.02 3.15
C TYR A 272 2.50 -3.05 3.56
N SER A 273 1.63 -3.04 2.57
CA SER A 273 0.19 -3.03 2.76
C SER A 273 -0.53 -3.80 1.66
N MET A 274 -1.72 -4.31 1.96
CA MET A 274 -2.63 -4.94 1.01
C MET A 274 -4.02 -4.31 1.16
N ASN A 275 -4.78 -4.21 0.08
CA ASN A 275 -6.14 -3.65 0.14
C ASN A 275 -7.05 -4.45 1.08
N GLU A 276 -6.88 -5.77 1.11
CA GLU A 276 -7.65 -6.70 1.94
C GLU A 276 -7.22 -6.69 3.41
N ALA A 277 -5.94 -6.38 3.71
CA ALA A 277 -5.37 -6.49 5.05
C ALA A 277 -4.96 -5.15 5.68
N GLY A 278 -4.99 -4.06 4.90
CA GLY A 278 -4.50 -2.76 5.33
C GLY A 278 -2.98 -2.70 5.52
N PRO A 279 -2.47 -1.77 6.33
CA PRO A 279 -1.04 -1.63 6.65
C PRO A 279 -0.54 -2.82 7.45
N ILE A 280 0.41 -3.59 6.93
CA ILE A 280 0.95 -4.80 7.59
C ILE A 280 2.23 -4.48 8.33
N ALA A 281 3.22 -3.91 7.64
CA ALA A 281 4.52 -3.59 8.21
C ALA A 281 5.13 -2.34 7.56
N ALA A 282 5.89 -1.56 8.33
CA ALA A 282 6.52 -0.34 7.85
C ALA A 282 7.94 -0.17 8.41
N CYS A 283 8.78 0.58 7.70
CA CYS A 283 10.09 0.98 8.19
C CYS A 283 9.91 1.90 9.41
N ASP A 284 10.57 1.58 10.51
CA ASP A 284 10.57 2.38 11.76
C ASP A 284 11.89 3.15 11.99
N GLY A 285 12.81 3.08 11.04
CA GLY A 285 14.13 3.73 11.15
C GLY A 285 15.19 2.93 11.90
N SER A 286 14.86 1.79 12.50
CA SER A 286 15.79 0.97 13.29
C SER A 286 16.81 0.20 12.46
N GLY A 287 16.55 -0.01 11.16
CA GLY A 287 17.35 -0.86 10.29
C GLY A 287 17.05 -2.36 10.42
N ASN A 288 16.13 -2.77 11.28
CA ASN A 288 15.76 -4.18 11.49
C ASN A 288 14.85 -4.77 10.40
N GLY A 289 14.43 -3.99 9.42
CA GLY A 289 13.46 -4.36 8.40
C GLY A 289 12.14 -3.58 8.54
N LEU A 290 11.02 -4.18 8.15
CA LEU A 290 9.70 -3.57 8.28
C LEU A 290 9.01 -4.08 9.54
N ARG A 291 8.79 -3.19 10.50
CA ARG A 291 8.11 -3.49 11.76
C ARG A 291 6.62 -3.72 11.54
N LEU A 292 6.05 -4.76 12.15
CA LEU A 292 4.61 -4.99 12.10
C LEU A 292 3.85 -3.80 12.69
N VAL A 293 2.86 -3.32 11.93
CA VAL A 293 2.09 -2.11 12.28
C VAL A 293 0.87 -2.46 13.12
N GLN A 294 0.19 -3.56 12.80
CA GLN A 294 -1.05 -3.96 13.46
C GLN A 294 -0.77 -4.93 14.62
N ASN A 295 -1.25 -4.59 15.82
CA ASN A 295 -1.16 -5.49 16.97
C ASN A 295 -2.27 -6.57 16.97
N THR A 296 -3.31 -6.41 16.14
CA THR A 296 -4.39 -7.38 15.91
C THR A 296 -4.19 -8.16 14.61
N LEU A 297 -2.95 -8.40 14.25
CA LEU A 297 -2.57 -9.20 13.09
C LEU A 297 -1.61 -10.31 13.52
N LYS A 298 -2.05 -11.57 13.38
CA LYS A 298 -1.17 -12.71 13.56
C LYS A 298 -0.51 -13.03 12.23
N VAL A 299 0.83 -13.05 12.23
CA VAL A 299 1.64 -13.42 11.07
C VAL A 299 2.25 -14.79 11.30
N GLU A 300 2.12 -15.67 10.33
CA GLU A 300 2.77 -16.98 10.22
C GLU A 300 3.63 -16.99 8.96
N LEU A 301 4.78 -17.66 8.99
CA LEU A 301 5.56 -17.93 7.78
C LEU A 301 5.52 -19.42 7.47
N LEU A 302 5.14 -19.77 6.24
CA LEU A 302 4.88 -21.13 5.82
C LEU A 302 5.79 -21.54 4.66
N ASP A 303 6.17 -22.82 4.63
CA ASP A 303 6.77 -23.45 3.47
C ASP A 303 5.72 -23.77 2.38
N ARG A 304 6.15 -24.37 1.28
CA ARG A 304 5.25 -24.78 0.17
C ARG A 304 4.24 -25.85 0.60
N GLN A 305 4.57 -26.66 1.60
CA GLN A 305 3.70 -27.69 2.16
C GLN A 305 2.72 -27.13 3.20
N GLY A 306 2.78 -25.84 3.50
CA GLY A 306 1.94 -25.18 4.49
C GLY A 306 2.39 -25.43 5.94
N LYS A 307 3.62 -25.86 6.17
CA LYS A 307 4.20 -25.99 7.51
C LYS A 307 4.90 -24.71 7.91
N ALA A 308 4.85 -24.38 9.20
CA ALA A 308 5.60 -23.26 9.74
C ALA A 308 7.11 -23.45 9.50
N VAL A 309 7.77 -22.41 8.97
CA VAL A 309 9.23 -22.43 8.80
C VAL A 309 9.93 -22.15 10.13
N PRO A 310 11.17 -22.63 10.32
CA PRO A 310 11.98 -22.26 11.47
C PRO A 310 12.16 -20.75 11.63
N ALA A 311 12.40 -20.28 12.86
CA ALA A 311 12.70 -18.87 13.13
C ALA A 311 13.87 -18.38 12.28
N GLY A 312 13.70 -17.22 11.65
CA GLY A 312 14.67 -16.61 10.74
C GLY A 312 14.73 -17.22 9.33
N ALA A 313 14.05 -18.36 9.09
CA ALA A 313 13.93 -18.90 7.74
C ALA A 313 12.88 -18.14 6.92
N ARG A 314 13.08 -18.13 5.61
CA ARG A 314 12.15 -17.49 4.66
C ARG A 314 10.93 -18.38 4.42
N GLY A 315 9.74 -17.77 4.48
CA GLY A 315 8.46 -18.44 4.20
C GLY A 315 7.45 -17.51 3.57
N GLU A 316 6.35 -18.08 3.10
CA GLU A 316 5.20 -17.33 2.62
C GLU A 316 4.47 -16.67 3.79
N ILE A 317 4.25 -15.38 3.69
CA ILE A 317 3.51 -14.61 4.69
C ILE A 317 2.05 -15.06 4.68
N THR A 318 1.60 -15.56 5.81
CA THR A 318 0.21 -15.95 6.05
C THR A 318 -0.33 -15.13 7.21
N ILE A 319 -1.48 -14.51 7.04
CA ILE A 319 -2.02 -13.55 7.99
C ILE A 319 -3.41 -13.95 8.51
N THR A 320 -3.65 -13.63 9.78
CA THR A 320 -4.97 -13.71 10.41
C THR A 320 -5.27 -12.40 11.10
N GLY A 321 -6.35 -11.70 10.68
CA GLY A 321 -6.70 -10.42 11.25
C GLY A 321 -7.94 -9.77 10.64
N GLY A 322 -8.47 -8.77 11.34
CA GLY A 322 -9.74 -8.10 11.03
C GLY A 322 -9.61 -6.60 10.78
N PHE A 323 -8.52 -6.13 10.13
CA PHE A 323 -8.42 -4.72 9.73
C PHE A 323 -9.66 -4.29 8.94
N ASN A 324 -10.06 -5.07 7.96
CA ASN A 324 -11.29 -4.90 7.22
C ASN A 324 -12.39 -5.79 7.82
N PRO A 325 -13.35 -5.23 8.57
CA PRO A 325 -14.43 -6.03 9.18
C PRO A 325 -15.36 -6.64 8.13
N CYS A 326 -15.40 -6.11 6.90
CA CYS A 326 -16.21 -6.66 5.81
C CYS A 326 -15.60 -7.90 5.16
N MET A 327 -14.33 -8.19 5.46
CA MET A 327 -13.61 -9.36 4.94
C MET A 327 -12.54 -9.79 5.94
N PRO A 328 -12.93 -10.39 7.08
CA PRO A 328 -11.97 -10.93 8.04
C PRO A 328 -11.13 -12.03 7.42
N LEU A 329 -9.80 -11.93 7.56
CA LEU A 329 -8.86 -12.89 6.97
C LEU A 329 -8.45 -13.94 8.02
N LEU A 330 -8.64 -15.21 7.68
CA LEU A 330 -8.25 -16.34 8.51
C LEU A 330 -7.23 -17.19 7.77
N ARG A 331 -5.99 -17.24 8.30
CA ARG A 331 -4.85 -17.95 7.71
C ARG A 331 -4.72 -17.69 6.21
N TYR A 332 -4.79 -16.40 5.83
CA TYR A 332 -4.75 -15.97 4.44
C TYR A 332 -3.32 -15.94 3.93
N ARG A 333 -3.04 -16.74 2.90
CA ARG A 333 -1.76 -16.80 2.19
C ARG A 333 -1.68 -15.61 1.24
N THR A 334 -0.73 -14.71 1.51
CA THR A 334 -0.60 -13.45 0.76
C THR A 334 0.04 -13.65 -0.62
N GLY A 335 0.81 -14.72 -0.79
CA GLY A 335 1.68 -14.91 -1.94
C GLY A 335 3.00 -14.15 -1.87
N ASP A 336 3.23 -13.37 -0.81
CA ASP A 336 4.47 -12.65 -0.56
C ASP A 336 5.33 -13.43 0.43
N TYR A 337 6.65 -13.26 0.37
CA TYR A 337 7.62 -14.02 1.14
C TYR A 337 8.52 -13.11 1.96
N ALA A 338 8.86 -13.54 3.18
CA ALA A 338 9.79 -12.80 4.05
C ALA A 338 10.47 -13.74 5.05
N CYS A 339 11.44 -13.18 5.81
CA CYS A 339 11.88 -13.75 7.08
C CYS A 339 11.23 -12.96 8.23
N LEU A 340 10.86 -13.63 9.32
CA LEU A 340 10.32 -12.99 10.52
C LEU A 340 11.42 -12.92 11.59
N TYR A 341 11.72 -11.70 12.02
CA TYR A 341 12.67 -11.41 13.08
C TYR A 341 11.94 -10.80 14.27
N GLN A 342 12.31 -11.18 15.49
CA GLN A 342 11.83 -10.57 16.72
C GLN A 342 12.98 -9.88 17.42
N SER A 343 12.82 -8.57 17.69
CA SER A 343 13.84 -7.81 18.43
C SER A 343 13.83 -8.14 19.93
N PRO A 344 14.90 -7.79 20.66
CA PRO A 344 14.97 -7.97 22.13
C PRO A 344 13.81 -7.28 22.88
N GLU A 345 13.30 -6.18 22.34
CA GLU A 345 12.14 -5.44 22.89
C GLU A 345 10.79 -6.09 22.57
N GLY A 346 10.80 -7.23 21.85
CA GLY A 346 9.61 -7.99 21.50
C GLY A 346 8.90 -7.51 20.23
N HIS A 347 9.47 -6.55 19.47
CA HIS A 347 8.91 -6.11 18.19
C HIS A 347 9.20 -7.10 17.08
N GLN A 348 8.20 -7.35 16.23
CA GLN A 348 8.32 -8.24 15.08
C GLN A 348 8.60 -7.44 13.80
N TYR A 349 9.51 -7.95 12.98
CA TYR A 349 9.94 -7.34 11.71
C TYR A 349 9.90 -8.34 10.58
N LEU A 350 9.43 -7.90 9.42
CA LEU A 350 9.58 -8.60 8.15
C LEU A 350 10.89 -8.14 7.50
N GLN A 351 11.77 -9.10 7.21
CA GLN A 351 13.03 -8.88 6.51
C GLN A 351 13.00 -9.61 5.16
N GLN A 352 13.78 -9.15 4.19
CA GLN A 352 13.87 -9.74 2.86
C GLN A 352 12.49 -9.94 2.21
N LEU A 353 11.62 -8.93 2.38
CA LEU A 353 10.27 -8.95 1.81
C LEU A 353 10.35 -8.94 0.28
N ASP A 354 9.65 -9.89 -0.34
CA ASP A 354 9.55 -10.01 -1.78
C ASP A 354 8.13 -10.49 -2.16
N GLY A 355 7.58 -9.91 -3.21
CA GLY A 355 6.28 -10.29 -3.74
C GLY A 355 6.38 -11.51 -4.65
N ARG A 356 5.65 -12.59 -4.35
CA ARG A 356 5.42 -13.80 -5.15
C ARG A 356 6.42 -14.96 -4.98
N PRO A 357 6.06 -16.16 -5.55
CA PRO A 357 6.93 -17.32 -5.51
C PRO A 357 8.31 -16.97 -6.08
N PRO A 358 9.37 -17.39 -5.41
CA PRO A 358 10.72 -17.09 -5.86
C PRO A 358 10.95 -17.66 -7.26
N VAL A 359 11.35 -16.78 -8.17
CA VAL A 359 11.97 -17.15 -9.45
C VAL A 359 13.46 -17.17 -9.20
N ARG A 360 14.16 -18.21 -9.66
CA ARG A 360 15.61 -18.27 -9.60
C ARG A 360 16.21 -17.84 -10.94
N PHE A 361 17.35 -17.19 -10.86
CA PHE A 361 18.13 -16.76 -12.01
C PHE A 361 19.43 -17.55 -12.05
N HIS A 362 19.79 -18.12 -13.17
CA HIS A 362 21.07 -18.75 -13.32
C HIS A 362 22.14 -17.71 -13.67
N ALA A 363 23.23 -17.65 -12.89
CA ALA A 363 24.26 -16.65 -13.01
C ALA A 363 25.65 -17.28 -12.79
N ALA A 364 26.49 -17.35 -13.81
CA ALA A 364 27.87 -17.82 -13.70
C ALA A 364 28.02 -19.16 -12.92
N GLY A 365 27.16 -20.16 -13.25
CA GLY A 365 27.19 -21.48 -12.62
C GLY A 365 26.51 -21.60 -11.25
N ARG A 366 25.85 -20.55 -10.76
CA ARG A 366 25.08 -20.54 -9.49
C ARG A 366 23.67 -20.05 -9.69
N TRP A 367 22.79 -20.38 -8.74
CA TRP A 367 21.44 -19.87 -8.68
C TRP A 367 21.35 -18.66 -7.76
N LEU A 368 20.74 -17.60 -8.24
CA LEU A 368 20.36 -16.41 -7.48
C LEU A 368 18.85 -16.41 -7.25
N ASN A 369 18.39 -15.86 -6.15
CA ASN A 369 16.96 -15.65 -5.87
C ASN A 369 16.54 -14.19 -6.12
N ASN A 370 15.25 -13.91 -5.99
CA ASN A 370 14.69 -12.56 -6.17
C ASN A 370 15.34 -11.53 -5.23
N VAL A 371 15.69 -11.94 -4.00
CA VAL A 371 16.29 -11.02 -3.01
C VAL A 371 17.68 -10.60 -3.47
N ASP A 372 18.47 -11.52 -4.04
CA ASP A 372 19.80 -11.21 -4.60
C ASP A 372 19.67 -10.17 -5.71
N ILE A 373 18.64 -10.31 -6.58
CA ILE A 373 18.38 -9.35 -7.65
C ILE A 373 17.87 -8.02 -7.08
N THR A 374 17.00 -8.06 -6.09
CA THR A 374 16.54 -6.83 -5.41
C THR A 374 17.72 -6.08 -4.80
N HIS A 375 18.66 -6.77 -4.13
CA HIS A 375 19.85 -6.14 -3.57
C HIS A 375 20.75 -5.54 -4.65
N LEU A 376 20.93 -6.24 -5.78
CA LEU A 376 21.66 -5.73 -6.94
C LEU A 376 21.07 -4.40 -7.46
N MET A 377 19.74 -4.29 -7.45
CA MET A 377 19.01 -3.13 -7.99
C MET A 377 18.85 -1.99 -6.99
N GLN A 378 19.02 -2.21 -5.69
CA GLN A 378 18.77 -1.22 -4.62
C GLN A 378 19.48 0.13 -4.81
N PRO A 379 20.74 0.21 -5.28
CA PRO A 379 21.43 1.50 -5.41
C PRO A 379 20.86 2.41 -6.50
N PHE A 380 20.07 1.86 -7.44
CA PHE A 380 19.62 2.61 -8.61
C PHE A 380 18.34 3.40 -8.36
N GLU A 381 18.26 4.60 -8.98
CA GLU A 381 17.13 5.53 -8.86
C GLU A 381 15.94 5.12 -9.75
N LEU A 382 15.56 3.86 -9.69
CA LEU A 382 14.48 3.32 -10.51
C LEU A 382 13.13 3.40 -9.79
N ALA A 383 12.12 3.86 -10.50
CA ALA A 383 10.75 3.85 -10.01
C ALA A 383 10.15 2.44 -10.03
N GLN A 384 10.43 1.71 -11.10
CA GLN A 384 10.14 0.28 -11.20
C GLN A 384 11.04 -0.36 -12.26
N TYR A 385 11.18 -1.70 -12.16
CA TYR A 385 11.88 -2.51 -13.14
C TYR A 385 11.28 -3.91 -13.24
N GLN A 386 11.58 -4.57 -14.35
CA GLN A 386 11.33 -6.00 -14.57
C GLN A 386 12.61 -6.64 -15.08
N LEU A 387 13.05 -7.73 -14.45
CA LEU A 387 14.12 -8.57 -14.96
C LEU A 387 13.53 -9.88 -15.46
N HIS A 388 13.82 -10.20 -16.72
CA HIS A 388 13.49 -11.47 -17.35
C HIS A 388 14.78 -12.18 -17.80
N GLN A 389 14.92 -13.45 -17.44
CA GLN A 389 15.99 -14.29 -17.97
C GLN A 389 15.44 -15.20 -19.05
N GLN A 390 16.01 -15.12 -20.24
CA GLN A 390 15.67 -15.94 -21.39
C GLN A 390 16.21 -17.39 -21.22
N ALA A 391 15.71 -18.31 -22.04
CA ALA A 391 16.10 -19.71 -22.00
C ALA A 391 17.62 -19.94 -22.28
N ASP A 392 18.24 -19.05 -23.04
CA ASP A 392 19.68 -19.05 -23.33
C ASP A 392 20.55 -18.40 -22.25
N GLY A 393 19.93 -17.88 -21.18
CA GLY A 393 20.61 -17.21 -20.06
C GLY A 393 20.75 -15.70 -20.21
N ASN A 394 20.45 -15.12 -21.38
CA ASN A 394 20.46 -13.67 -21.59
C ASN A 394 19.38 -12.96 -20.77
N LEU A 395 19.59 -11.70 -20.49
CA LEU A 395 18.71 -10.88 -19.65
C LEU A 395 18.02 -9.79 -20.47
N VAL A 396 16.76 -9.60 -20.19
CA VAL A 396 15.98 -8.42 -20.61
C VAL A 396 15.59 -7.64 -19.37
N LEU A 397 16.11 -6.43 -19.24
CA LEU A 397 15.81 -5.52 -18.15
C LEU A 397 14.95 -4.38 -18.68
N ARG A 398 13.68 -4.33 -18.23
CA ARG A 398 12.78 -3.21 -18.50
C ARG A 398 12.77 -2.30 -17.29
N LEU A 399 12.97 -1.00 -17.49
CA LEU A 399 13.09 -0.06 -16.39
C LEU A 399 12.34 1.25 -16.65
N GLN A 400 11.86 1.86 -15.57
CA GLN A 400 11.30 3.19 -15.52
C GLN A 400 12.06 4.02 -14.48
N GLY A 401 12.58 5.15 -14.90
CA GLY A 401 13.38 6.04 -14.08
C GLY A 401 14.63 6.48 -14.82
N SER A 402 15.42 7.32 -14.17
CA SER A 402 16.70 7.79 -14.67
C SER A 402 17.83 7.12 -13.88
N THR A 403 18.73 6.43 -14.57
CA THR A 403 19.87 5.79 -13.89
C THR A 403 21.11 5.84 -14.78
N ASP A 404 22.28 5.71 -14.17
CA ASP A 404 23.54 5.49 -14.89
C ASP A 404 23.51 4.09 -15.51
N GLU A 405 23.22 4.02 -16.81
CA GLU A 405 23.15 2.76 -17.55
C GLU A 405 24.47 2.01 -17.54
N GLN A 406 25.62 2.71 -17.56
CA GLN A 406 26.91 2.05 -17.51
C GLN A 406 27.18 1.41 -16.14
N ALA A 407 26.81 2.10 -15.06
CA ALA A 407 26.91 1.52 -13.71
C ALA A 407 26.00 0.30 -13.57
N LEU A 408 24.79 0.38 -14.09
CA LEU A 408 23.84 -0.73 -14.09
C LEU A 408 24.35 -1.93 -14.88
N ARG A 409 24.89 -1.72 -16.09
CA ARG A 409 25.50 -2.80 -16.89
C ARG A 409 26.69 -3.44 -16.17
N ARG A 410 27.55 -2.64 -15.53
CA ARG A 410 28.68 -3.17 -14.72
C ARG A 410 28.18 -4.02 -13.55
N ALA A 411 27.17 -3.58 -12.83
CA ALA A 411 26.61 -4.30 -11.69
C ALA A 411 26.01 -5.66 -12.13
N ILE A 412 25.26 -5.68 -13.24
CA ILE A 412 24.69 -6.91 -13.79
C ILE A 412 25.81 -7.84 -14.30
N ALA A 413 26.78 -7.34 -15.06
CA ALA A 413 27.89 -8.13 -15.54
C ALA A 413 28.75 -8.71 -14.40
N GLY A 414 28.91 -7.97 -13.30
CA GLY A 414 29.58 -8.45 -12.08
C GLY A 414 28.85 -9.57 -11.37
N THR A 415 27.54 -9.65 -11.55
CA THR A 415 26.68 -10.66 -10.89
C THR A 415 26.42 -11.87 -11.78
N PHE A 416 26.09 -11.65 -13.06
CA PHE A 416 25.71 -12.70 -14.02
C PHE A 416 26.84 -13.22 -14.88
N GLY A 417 27.96 -12.52 -14.94
CA GLY A 417 29.11 -12.80 -15.78
C GLY A 417 29.21 -11.83 -16.96
N GLN A 418 30.43 -11.64 -17.48
CA GLN A 418 30.69 -10.72 -18.60
C GLN A 418 30.08 -11.17 -19.92
N ASP A 419 29.89 -12.48 -20.08
CA ASP A 419 29.32 -13.09 -21.29
C ASP A 419 27.78 -13.09 -21.31
N CYS A 420 27.14 -12.63 -20.24
CA CYS A 420 25.70 -12.54 -20.16
C CYS A 420 25.18 -11.38 -21.03
N GLY A 421 24.45 -11.71 -22.09
CA GLY A 421 23.79 -10.71 -22.94
C GLY A 421 22.76 -9.92 -22.13
N LEU A 422 22.79 -8.59 -22.20
CA LEU A 422 21.83 -7.71 -21.51
C LEU A 422 21.19 -6.73 -22.48
N SER A 423 19.88 -6.88 -22.70
CA SER A 423 19.04 -5.88 -23.34
C SER A 423 18.40 -4.99 -22.26
N ILE A 424 18.51 -3.65 -22.41
CA ILE A 424 17.84 -2.68 -21.57
C ILE A 424 16.76 -2.02 -22.41
N GLU A 425 15.52 -2.11 -21.97
CA GLU A 425 14.33 -1.63 -22.66
C GLU A 425 13.56 -0.64 -21.77
N PRO A 426 12.87 0.35 -22.37
CA PRO A 426 11.95 1.17 -21.61
C PRO A 426 10.81 0.32 -21.05
N PHE A 427 10.29 0.69 -19.90
CA PHE A 427 9.12 0.02 -19.34
C PHE A 427 7.90 0.25 -20.25
N PRO A 428 7.10 -0.78 -20.55
CA PRO A 428 5.99 -0.66 -21.50
C PRO A 428 4.97 0.39 -21.08
N LEU A 429 4.56 1.23 -22.02
CA LEU A 429 3.54 2.24 -21.79
C LEU A 429 2.17 1.59 -21.54
N GLY A 430 1.41 2.15 -20.61
CA GLY A 430 0.04 1.72 -20.30
C GLY A 430 -0.07 0.48 -19.43
N ILE A 431 1.02 -0.07 -18.95
CA ILE A 431 1.05 -1.16 -17.98
C ILE A 431 1.39 -0.57 -16.61
N ASP A 432 0.42 -0.59 -15.70
CA ASP A 432 0.60 -0.03 -14.35
C ASP A 432 1.46 -0.94 -13.45
N LYS A 433 1.44 -2.25 -13.70
CA LYS A 433 2.23 -3.21 -12.90
C LYS A 433 2.58 -4.45 -13.73
N LEU A 434 3.88 -4.76 -13.82
CA LEU A 434 4.39 -6.01 -14.39
C LEU A 434 4.80 -7.00 -13.29
N ILE A 435 4.92 -8.28 -13.66
CA ILE A 435 5.63 -9.26 -12.85
C ILE A 435 7.11 -8.87 -12.84
N GLN A 436 7.63 -8.54 -11.67
CA GLN A 436 8.98 -7.98 -11.53
C GLN A 436 10.08 -8.96 -11.94
N TYR A 437 9.89 -10.25 -11.68
CA TYR A 437 10.87 -11.30 -11.94
C TYR A 437 10.24 -12.43 -12.74
N THR A 438 10.84 -12.77 -13.87
CA THR A 438 10.44 -13.90 -14.71
C THR A 438 11.66 -14.59 -15.30
N SER A 439 11.58 -15.90 -15.54
CA SER A 439 12.66 -16.65 -16.18
C SER A 439 12.09 -17.81 -16.98
N ASP A 440 12.59 -17.97 -18.20
CA ASP A 440 12.38 -19.14 -19.05
C ASP A 440 13.58 -20.09 -18.99
N TYR A 441 14.60 -19.78 -18.16
CA TYR A 441 15.78 -20.60 -18.01
C TYR A 441 15.43 -21.95 -17.36
N PRO A 442 15.91 -23.10 -17.90
CA PRO A 442 15.63 -24.42 -17.36
C PRO A 442 15.93 -24.52 -15.85
N GLY A 443 14.97 -25.00 -15.06
CA GLY A 443 15.10 -25.13 -13.60
C GLY A 443 14.82 -23.86 -12.79
N ALA A 444 14.46 -22.74 -13.40
CA ALA A 444 14.21 -21.47 -12.70
C ALA A 444 13.04 -21.54 -11.69
N HIS A 445 12.10 -22.44 -11.89
CA HIS A 445 10.92 -22.65 -11.03
C HIS A 445 11.02 -23.88 -10.12
N GLU A 446 12.15 -24.59 -10.17
CA GLU A 446 12.43 -25.75 -9.33
C GLU A 446 13.17 -25.29 -8.06
N GLY A 447 12.54 -25.41 -6.89
CA GLY A 447 13.19 -25.03 -5.65
C GLY A 447 12.21 -24.92 -4.47
#